data_b671882203f1e3f0ff6139ae5fa80ea9
#
_entry.id   b671882203f1e3f0ff6139ae5fa80ea9
#
_cell.length_a   1.000
_cell.length_b   1.000
_cell.length_c   1.000
_cell.angle_alpha   90.00
_cell.angle_beta   90.00
_cell.angle_gamma   90.00
#
_symmetry.space_group_name_H-M   'P 1'
#
loop_
_entity.id
_entity.type
_entity.pdbx_description
1 polymer ?
#
loop_
_entity_poly.entity_id
_entity_poly.type
_entity_poly.pdbx_seq_one_letter_code
_entity_poly.pdbx_strand_id
1 'polypeptide(L)'
;IANAAAAANPVISATGSDTNIGISLTPKGTGEVLATTSYLTGVFSDKVTAIGNTGTSQAVALTSGTVYTATLNGNCTFTLSASNSVASRASSFTLILTNDATPGRTVTLAGGTFKYAGGSIARTTTASAIDIWFFFTPDGGTTFYVSIPMKNVS
;
A
#
# COMPACT_ATOMS: atom_id res chain seq x y z
N ILE A 1 -30.58 -7.71 -6.82
CA ILE A 1 -30.83 -7.43 -5.40
C ILE A 1 -32.23 -6.86 -5.29
N ALA A 2 -33.11 -7.52 -4.52
CA ALA A 2 -34.45 -7.03 -4.30
C ALA A 2 -34.43 -5.77 -3.43
N ASN A 3 -35.37 -4.84 -3.71
CA ASN A 3 -35.56 -3.68 -2.86
C ASN A 3 -36.11 -4.15 -1.50
N ALA A 4 -35.58 -3.58 -0.40
CA ALA A 4 -36.06 -3.92 0.93
C ALA A 4 -37.47 -3.34 1.19
N ALA A 5 -38.23 -3.95 2.09
CA ALA A 5 -39.45 -3.37 2.62
C ALA A 5 -39.13 -2.04 3.35
N ALA A 6 -40.16 -1.18 3.52
CA ALA A 6 -39.98 0.08 4.23
C ALA A 6 -39.34 -0.15 5.62
N ALA A 7 -38.36 0.67 5.98
CA ALA A 7 -37.55 0.59 7.20
C ALA A 7 -36.59 -0.61 7.35
N ALA A 8 -36.35 -1.39 6.28
CA ALA A 8 -35.34 -2.43 6.26
C ALA A 8 -34.23 -2.12 5.25
N ASN A 9 -32.99 -2.45 5.56
CA ASN A 9 -31.87 -2.31 4.64
C ASN A 9 -31.82 -3.51 3.67
N PRO A 10 -31.54 -3.30 2.38
CA PRO A 10 -31.20 -4.40 1.48
C PRO A 10 -29.94 -5.12 1.99
N VAL A 11 -29.96 -6.45 1.95
CA VAL A 11 -28.84 -7.28 2.43
C VAL A 11 -28.27 -8.07 1.26
N ILE A 12 -26.94 -8.07 1.14
CA ILE A 12 -26.18 -9.02 0.33
C ILE A 12 -25.54 -9.98 1.32
N SER A 13 -25.95 -11.24 1.31
CA SER A 13 -25.40 -12.26 2.20
C SER A 13 -24.92 -13.47 1.41
N ALA A 14 -23.80 -14.06 1.86
CA ALA A 14 -23.41 -15.39 1.42
C ALA A 14 -24.21 -16.44 2.24
N THR A 15 -24.79 -17.43 1.56
CA THR A 15 -25.54 -18.51 2.18
C THR A 15 -25.09 -19.83 1.59
N GLY A 16 -25.07 -20.89 2.38
CA GLY A 16 -24.65 -22.23 1.97
C GLY A 16 -24.40 -23.14 3.17
N SER A 17 -24.03 -24.38 2.91
CA SER A 17 -23.68 -25.36 3.94
C SER A 17 -22.21 -25.31 4.36
N ASP A 18 -21.37 -24.61 3.64
CA ASP A 18 -19.93 -24.50 3.95
C ASP A 18 -19.70 -23.61 5.17
N THR A 19 -18.66 -23.93 5.92
CA THR A 19 -18.33 -23.22 7.16
C THR A 19 -17.88 -21.78 6.92
N ASN A 20 -17.24 -21.50 5.76
CA ASN A 20 -16.70 -20.19 5.40
C ASN A 20 -17.09 -19.85 3.95
N ILE A 21 -17.98 -18.89 3.77
CA ILE A 21 -18.43 -18.41 2.47
C ILE A 21 -18.17 -16.90 2.40
N GLY A 22 -17.37 -16.48 1.42
CA GLY A 22 -17.08 -15.06 1.17
C GLY A 22 -17.99 -14.46 0.10
N ILE A 23 -18.12 -13.12 0.12
CA ILE A 23 -18.73 -12.36 -0.98
C ILE A 23 -17.61 -11.65 -1.73
N SER A 24 -17.48 -11.91 -3.03
CA SER A 24 -16.55 -11.19 -3.91
C SER A 24 -17.32 -10.22 -4.80
N LEU A 25 -16.90 -8.94 -4.78
CA LEU A 25 -17.41 -7.90 -5.67
C LEU A 25 -16.31 -7.54 -6.65
N THR A 26 -16.40 -8.04 -7.89
CA THR A 26 -15.38 -7.82 -8.91
C THR A 26 -15.93 -6.96 -10.04
N PRO A 27 -15.54 -5.68 -10.14
CA PRO A 27 -15.91 -4.85 -11.27
C PRO A 27 -15.30 -5.35 -12.59
N LYS A 28 -15.94 -5.05 -13.71
CA LYS A 28 -15.40 -5.34 -15.04
C LYS A 28 -14.52 -4.21 -15.53
N GLY A 29 -13.34 -4.55 -16.04
CA GLY A 29 -12.42 -3.58 -16.65
C GLY A 29 -11.93 -2.53 -15.62
N THR A 30 -12.10 -1.26 -15.93
CA THR A 30 -11.75 -0.11 -15.06
C THR A 30 -12.89 0.30 -14.13
N GLY A 31 -13.98 -0.49 -14.06
CA GLY A 31 -15.09 -0.23 -13.15
C GLY A 31 -14.67 -0.28 -11.69
N GLU A 32 -15.53 0.18 -10.81
CA GLU A 32 -15.26 0.30 -9.38
C GLU A 32 -16.44 -0.18 -8.55
N VAL A 33 -16.16 -0.61 -7.33
CA VAL A 33 -17.18 -0.77 -6.30
C VAL A 33 -17.34 0.58 -5.62
N LEU A 34 -18.42 1.31 -5.92
CA LEU A 34 -18.69 2.62 -5.37
C LEU A 34 -19.59 2.51 -4.15
N ALA A 35 -19.09 2.94 -2.98
CA ALA A 35 -19.88 3.17 -1.79
C ALA A 35 -19.93 4.67 -1.51
N THR A 36 -21.07 5.32 -1.72
CA THR A 36 -21.24 6.77 -1.56
C THR A 36 -21.24 7.20 -0.10
N THR A 37 -21.71 6.34 0.80
CA THR A 37 -21.62 6.49 2.25
C THR A 37 -21.37 5.10 2.82
N SER A 38 -20.22 4.89 3.44
CA SER A 38 -19.87 3.57 3.98
C SER A 38 -19.55 3.67 5.48
N TYR A 39 -20.14 2.75 6.23
CA TYR A 39 -19.77 2.48 7.62
C TYR A 39 -19.32 1.02 7.69
N LEU A 40 -18.02 0.82 7.91
CA LEU A 40 -17.43 -0.51 8.02
C LEU A 40 -17.24 -0.84 9.50
N THR A 41 -17.91 -1.90 9.96
CA THR A 41 -17.72 -2.46 11.30
C THR A 41 -16.83 -3.67 11.25
N GLY A 42 -15.87 -3.74 12.16
CA GLY A 42 -14.92 -4.85 12.24
C GLY A 42 -13.49 -4.45 11.83
N VAL A 43 -12.65 -5.44 11.68
CA VAL A 43 -11.25 -5.26 11.28
C VAL A 43 -11.16 -5.16 9.77
N PHE A 44 -10.59 -4.06 9.29
CA PHE A 44 -10.17 -3.92 7.90
C PHE A 44 -8.73 -4.37 7.77
N SER A 45 -8.47 -5.41 6.97
CA SER A 45 -7.13 -5.97 6.79
C SER A 45 -6.57 -5.62 5.43
N ASP A 46 -5.39 -5.01 5.43
CA ASP A 46 -4.64 -4.72 4.21
C ASP A 46 -3.87 -5.94 3.72
N LYS A 47 -3.78 -6.09 2.41
CA LYS A 47 -2.93 -7.12 1.81
C LYS A 47 -1.47 -6.76 1.99
N VAL A 48 -0.70 -7.67 2.59
CA VAL A 48 0.75 -7.59 2.66
C VAL A 48 1.36 -8.27 1.43
N THR A 49 2.22 -7.55 0.71
CA THR A 49 2.97 -8.07 -0.43
C THR A 49 4.45 -8.19 -0.07
N ALA A 50 4.96 -9.41 -0.02
CA ALA A 50 6.38 -9.66 0.22
C ALA A 50 7.17 -9.51 -1.09
N ILE A 51 8.10 -8.56 -1.12
CA ILE A 51 9.02 -8.34 -2.23
C ILE A 51 10.21 -9.31 -2.13
N GLY A 52 10.64 -9.62 -0.91
CA GLY A 52 11.90 -10.36 -0.67
C GLY A 52 13.11 -9.44 -0.84
N ASN A 53 14.17 -9.95 -1.44
CA ASN A 53 15.40 -9.19 -1.71
C ASN A 53 15.19 -8.19 -2.85
N THR A 54 15.55 -6.92 -2.62
CA THR A 54 15.30 -5.83 -3.58
C THR A 54 16.21 -5.84 -4.80
N GLY A 55 17.42 -6.40 -4.67
CA GLY A 55 18.46 -6.20 -5.68
C GLY A 55 18.82 -4.73 -5.86
N THR A 56 19.06 -4.31 -7.10
CA THR A 56 19.42 -2.93 -7.46
C THR A 56 18.24 -2.10 -7.98
N SER A 57 17.13 -2.74 -8.33
CA SER A 57 15.92 -2.09 -8.86
C SER A 57 14.68 -2.88 -8.46
N GLN A 58 13.68 -2.19 -7.95
CA GLN A 58 12.43 -2.78 -7.50
C GLN A 58 11.24 -1.93 -7.91
N ALA A 59 10.31 -2.52 -8.66
CA ALA A 59 9.03 -1.90 -8.94
C ALA A 59 8.05 -2.13 -7.77
N VAL A 60 7.34 -1.09 -7.37
CA VAL A 60 6.27 -1.15 -6.36
C VAL A 60 4.99 -0.61 -6.99
N ALA A 61 4.05 -1.51 -7.29
CA ALA A 61 2.78 -1.16 -7.90
C ALA A 61 1.67 -1.20 -6.84
N LEU A 62 1.00 -0.07 -6.61
CA LEU A 62 -0.10 0.04 -5.62
C LEU A 62 -1.31 -0.88 -5.92
N THR A 63 -1.37 -1.49 -7.13
CA THR A 63 -2.34 -2.56 -7.47
C THR A 63 -2.13 -3.83 -6.68
N SER A 64 -0.91 -4.06 -6.18
CA SER A 64 -0.53 -5.34 -5.58
C SER A 64 -0.79 -5.41 -4.07
N GLY A 65 -1.04 -4.27 -3.43
CA GLY A 65 -1.30 -4.17 -2.00
C GLY A 65 -1.04 -2.76 -1.47
N THR A 66 -1.31 -2.56 -0.20
CA THR A 66 -1.08 -1.30 0.52
C THR A 66 0.04 -1.41 1.55
N VAL A 67 0.50 -2.65 1.84
CA VAL A 67 1.64 -2.92 2.71
C VAL A 67 2.65 -3.79 1.96
N TYR A 68 3.90 -3.37 1.95
CA TYR A 68 5.01 -4.09 1.32
C TYR A 68 6.09 -4.39 2.36
N THR A 69 6.70 -5.57 2.25
CA THR A 69 7.88 -5.95 3.03
C THR A 69 9.04 -6.25 2.08
N ALA A 70 10.24 -5.77 2.39
CA ALA A 70 11.41 -5.98 1.56
C ALA A 70 12.69 -6.05 2.39
N THR A 71 13.68 -6.79 1.87
CA THR A 71 15.05 -6.80 2.39
C THR A 71 15.97 -6.07 1.42
N LEU A 72 16.57 -4.98 1.87
CA LEU A 72 17.51 -4.17 1.10
C LEU A 72 18.88 -4.85 1.08
N ASN A 73 19.12 -5.64 0.05
CA ASN A 73 20.37 -6.41 -0.12
C ASN A 73 21.34 -5.81 -1.16
N GLY A 74 21.04 -4.60 -1.64
CA GLY A 74 21.85 -3.81 -2.58
C GLY A 74 21.46 -2.33 -2.51
N ASN A 75 22.23 -1.45 -3.15
CA ASN A 75 21.77 -0.09 -3.42
C ASN A 75 20.60 -0.18 -4.40
N CYS A 76 19.40 0.25 -3.98
CA CYS A 76 18.18 -0.02 -4.72
C CYS A 76 17.45 1.25 -5.15
N THR A 77 16.99 1.25 -6.40
CA THR A 77 16.01 2.22 -6.89
C THR A 77 14.62 1.58 -6.82
N PHE A 78 13.74 2.14 -5.97
CA PHE A 78 12.33 1.80 -5.93
C PHE A 78 11.57 2.68 -6.93
N THR A 79 11.00 2.05 -7.96
CA THR A 79 10.13 2.74 -8.91
C THR A 79 8.69 2.55 -8.51
N LEU A 80 8.05 3.64 -8.06
CA LEU A 80 6.66 3.62 -7.64
C LEU A 80 5.74 3.83 -8.84
N SER A 81 4.69 3.02 -8.93
CA SER A 81 3.62 3.23 -9.90
C SER A 81 2.28 3.20 -9.17
N ALA A 82 1.51 4.29 -9.31
CA ALA A 82 0.15 4.30 -8.83
C ALA A 82 -0.72 3.45 -9.76
N SER A 83 -1.49 2.57 -9.17
CA SER A 83 -2.43 1.72 -9.88
C SER A 83 -3.66 2.46 -10.38
N ASN A 84 -3.95 3.58 -9.77
CA ASN A 84 -5.09 4.43 -10.07
C ASN A 84 -4.58 5.73 -10.70
N SER A 85 -4.54 5.75 -12.01
CA SER A 85 -4.21 6.95 -12.79
C SER A 85 -5.30 8.04 -12.74
N VAL A 86 -6.24 7.95 -11.81
CA VAL A 86 -7.25 8.98 -11.59
C VAL A 86 -6.64 10.10 -10.76
N ALA A 87 -6.34 11.21 -11.41
CA ALA A 87 -5.64 12.36 -10.83
C ALA A 87 -6.30 12.99 -9.59
N SER A 88 -7.57 12.68 -9.33
CA SER A 88 -8.33 13.19 -8.18
C SER A 88 -8.46 12.23 -7.02
N ARG A 89 -7.68 11.14 -7.01
CA ARG A 89 -7.74 10.11 -5.94
C ARG A 89 -6.49 10.10 -5.09
N ALA A 90 -6.72 10.11 -3.80
CA ALA A 90 -5.66 9.89 -2.82
C ALA A 90 -5.48 8.40 -2.54
N SER A 91 -4.23 8.01 -2.33
CA SER A 91 -3.85 6.66 -1.91
C SER A 91 -2.67 6.71 -0.95
N SER A 92 -2.54 5.71 -0.12
CA SER A 92 -1.37 5.55 0.76
C SER A 92 -0.89 4.11 0.76
N PHE A 93 0.38 3.93 1.05
CA PHE A 93 0.94 2.61 1.31
C PHE A 93 2.11 2.68 2.29
N THR A 94 2.44 1.53 2.86
CA THR A 94 3.54 1.35 3.81
C THR A 94 4.58 0.40 3.24
N LEU A 95 5.86 0.75 3.36
CA LEU A 95 6.97 -0.14 3.07
C LEU A 95 7.75 -0.42 4.35
N ILE A 96 7.78 -1.68 4.77
CA ILE A 96 8.62 -2.19 5.86
C ILE A 96 9.92 -2.66 5.22
N LEU A 97 10.98 -1.88 5.40
CA LEU A 97 12.27 -2.12 4.76
C LEU A 97 13.30 -2.57 5.78
N THR A 98 13.74 -3.80 5.67
CA THR A 98 14.82 -4.39 6.49
C THR A 98 16.15 -4.25 5.75
N ASN A 99 17.18 -3.73 6.40
CA ASN A 99 18.54 -3.77 5.85
C ASN A 99 19.10 -5.21 5.94
N ASP A 100 19.91 -5.61 4.97
CA ASP A 100 20.71 -6.84 5.09
C ASP A 100 21.83 -6.67 6.13
N ALA A 101 22.72 -7.65 6.21
CA ALA A 101 23.88 -7.60 7.10
C ALA A 101 24.95 -6.56 6.69
N THR A 102 24.83 -5.95 5.50
CA THR A 102 25.79 -4.97 4.99
C THR A 102 25.27 -3.56 5.26
N PRO A 103 25.95 -2.74 6.09
CA PRO A 103 25.53 -1.38 6.34
C PRO A 103 25.77 -0.45 5.15
N GLY A 104 25.17 0.75 5.18
CA GLY A 104 25.45 1.81 4.21
C GLY A 104 24.72 1.68 2.86
N ARG A 105 23.81 0.70 2.69
CA ARG A 105 22.98 0.59 1.48
C ARG A 105 22.19 1.88 1.25
N THR A 106 21.99 2.25 -0.02
CA THR A 106 21.23 3.44 -0.41
C THR A 106 19.88 3.09 -1.01
N VAL A 107 18.92 3.98 -0.81
CA VAL A 107 17.58 3.90 -1.43
C VAL A 107 17.39 5.14 -2.29
N THR A 108 17.02 4.94 -3.54
CA THR A 108 16.57 5.99 -4.45
C THR A 108 15.09 5.75 -4.76
N LEU A 109 14.29 6.82 -4.80
CA LEU A 109 12.90 6.74 -5.21
C LEU A 109 12.75 7.29 -6.63
N ALA A 110 11.97 6.61 -7.45
CA ALA A 110 11.66 6.96 -8.85
C ALA A 110 10.18 6.73 -9.15
N GLY A 111 9.68 7.26 -10.26
CA GLY A 111 8.30 7.07 -10.72
C GLY A 111 7.33 8.17 -10.31
N GLY A 112 7.83 9.28 -9.73
CA GLY A 112 7.01 10.43 -9.35
C GLY A 112 7.84 11.58 -8.79
N THR A 113 7.15 12.61 -8.32
CA THR A 113 7.77 13.73 -7.57
C THR A 113 7.68 13.44 -6.08
N PHE A 114 8.80 13.43 -5.37
CA PHE A 114 8.86 13.09 -3.95
C PHE A 114 9.05 14.35 -3.10
N LYS A 115 8.20 14.49 -2.07
CA LYS A 115 8.19 15.57 -1.10
C LYS A 115 8.47 15.01 0.29
N TYR A 116 9.41 15.63 1.01
CA TYR A 116 9.82 15.23 2.35
C TYR A 116 9.67 16.39 3.32
N ALA A 117 9.36 16.10 4.57
CA ALA A 117 9.42 17.11 5.63
C ALA A 117 10.86 17.62 5.75
N GLY A 118 11.04 18.94 5.70
CA GLY A 118 12.38 19.56 5.70
C GLY A 118 13.20 19.38 4.42
N GLY A 119 12.58 18.91 3.32
CA GLY A 119 13.20 18.78 1.99
C GLY A 119 14.10 17.57 1.79
N SER A 120 14.37 16.78 2.81
CA SER A 120 15.16 15.56 2.73
C SER A 120 14.66 14.48 3.70
N ILE A 121 15.04 13.23 3.44
CA ILE A 121 14.72 12.12 4.32
C ILE A 121 15.99 11.32 4.61
N ALA A 122 16.22 11.05 5.90
CA ALA A 122 17.33 10.21 6.35
C ALA A 122 16.78 8.88 6.84
N ARG A 123 17.21 7.78 6.20
CA ARG A 123 16.91 6.41 6.61
C ARG A 123 17.99 5.86 7.55
N THR A 124 17.68 4.76 8.24
CA THR A 124 18.69 4.02 9.00
C THR A 124 19.58 3.22 8.05
N THR A 125 20.91 3.30 8.25
CA THR A 125 21.89 2.58 7.43
C THR A 125 22.59 1.44 8.17
N THR A 126 22.21 1.20 9.42
CA THR A 126 22.74 0.10 10.25
C THR A 126 22.32 -1.24 9.69
N ALA A 127 23.18 -2.26 9.78
CA ALA A 127 22.86 -3.63 9.41
C ALA A 127 21.67 -4.15 10.21
N SER A 128 20.82 -4.92 9.55
CA SER A 128 19.61 -5.57 10.10
C SER A 128 18.56 -4.61 10.69
N ALA A 129 18.75 -3.30 10.58
CA ALA A 129 17.77 -2.32 11.01
C ALA A 129 16.52 -2.35 10.14
N ILE A 130 15.36 -2.08 10.75
CA ILE A 130 14.08 -1.99 10.06
C ILE A 130 13.61 -0.55 10.10
N ASP A 131 13.30 0.02 8.95
CA ASP A 131 12.62 1.30 8.80
C ASP A 131 11.21 1.07 8.25
N ILE A 132 10.21 1.75 8.80
CA ILE A 132 8.84 1.75 8.28
C ILE A 132 8.61 3.07 7.57
N TRP A 133 8.42 3.00 6.24
CA TRP A 133 8.19 4.12 5.35
C TRP A 133 6.70 4.26 5.08
N PHE A 134 6.21 5.48 5.14
CA PHE A 134 4.86 5.83 4.76
C PHE A 134 4.87 6.73 3.53
N PHE A 135 4.02 6.40 2.57
CA PHE A 135 3.84 7.13 1.32
C PHE A 135 2.38 7.53 1.18
N PHE A 136 2.15 8.77 0.79
CA PHE A 136 0.83 9.30 0.49
C PHE A 136 0.88 10.05 -0.85
N THR A 137 -0.10 9.80 -1.72
CA THR A 137 -0.28 10.52 -2.98
C THR A 137 -1.70 11.06 -3.07
N PRO A 138 -1.91 12.37 -3.30
CA PRO A 138 -3.23 12.96 -3.44
C PRO A 138 -3.73 12.99 -4.90
N ASP A 139 -2.87 12.67 -5.86
CA ASP A 139 -3.04 12.97 -7.28
C ASP A 139 -2.80 11.75 -8.19
N GLY A 140 -3.12 10.57 -7.70
CA GLY A 140 -3.01 9.34 -8.48
C GLY A 140 -1.57 8.89 -8.74
N GLY A 141 -0.59 9.36 -7.95
CA GLY A 141 0.81 8.90 -8.02
C GLY A 141 1.75 9.80 -8.81
N THR A 142 1.36 11.02 -9.11
CA THR A 142 2.25 12.03 -9.68
C THR A 142 3.18 12.61 -8.61
N THR A 143 2.60 12.95 -7.44
CA THR A 143 3.33 13.47 -6.28
C THR A 143 3.20 12.51 -5.11
N PHE A 144 4.30 12.24 -4.42
CA PHE A 144 4.34 11.43 -3.21
C PHE A 144 4.89 12.25 -2.03
N TYR A 145 4.14 12.29 -0.95
CA TYR A 145 4.61 12.76 0.35
C TYR A 145 5.13 11.56 1.12
N VAL A 146 6.39 11.64 1.55
CA VAL A 146 7.13 10.50 2.12
C VAL A 146 7.63 10.82 3.51
N SER A 147 7.44 9.90 4.43
CA SER A 147 8.02 9.95 5.77
C SER A 147 8.51 8.58 6.22
N ILE A 148 9.42 8.56 7.20
CA ILE A 148 9.84 7.35 7.90
C ILE A 148 9.49 7.56 9.39
N PRO A 149 8.25 7.26 9.79
CA PRO A 149 7.79 7.50 11.15
C PRO A 149 8.46 6.60 12.19
N MET A 150 8.91 5.42 11.77
CA MET A 150 9.60 4.47 12.64
C MET A 150 10.93 4.07 11.99
N LYS A 151 12.02 4.31 12.72
CA LYS A 151 13.38 4.01 12.28
C LYS A 151 14.07 3.07 13.27
N ASN A 152 14.91 2.20 12.74
CA ASN A 152 15.70 1.26 13.54
C ASN A 152 14.82 0.47 14.53
N VAL A 153 13.69 0.00 14.05
CA VAL A 153 12.81 -0.88 14.82
C VAL A 153 13.48 -2.26 14.94
N SER A 154 13.55 -2.82 16.14
CA SER A 154 14.20 -4.11 16.43
C SER A 154 13.27 -4.99 17.25
#